data_9c6b3bf2402cbeb8b246641c388ff85f
#
_entry.id   9c6b3bf2402cbeb8b246641c388ff85f
#
_cell.length_a   1.000
_cell.length_b   1.000
_cell.length_c   1.000
_cell.angle_alpha   90.00
_cell.angle_beta   90.00
_cell.angle_gamma   90.00
#
_symmetry.space_group_name_H-M   'P 1'
#
loop_
_entity.id
_entity.type
_entity.pdbx_description
1 polymer ?
#
loop_
_entity_poly.entity_id
_entity_poly.type
_entity_poly.pdbx_seq_one_letter_code
_entity_poly.pdbx_strand_id
1 'polypeptide(L)'
;VVIHRRKTHRRTYKDMIVVNSKEELRELINKRIEEQGPNCDLNDIDVSKITDMSNLFHESDFKGDISKWDVSNVRYMSWIFHGSLFKGDISKWDVSNVRDMSYMFMCSEFNGDISGWDTSNVRDMSHMFSSSLFDRDISRWDTSRVEDMCFMFNNSPFDGDISEWDTSRVEDMEFMFNNSRFMGDLSKWDVSRVGNMGGMFRNTAFNGDISKWNVSNVKYMDAMFSTSAFNRDISNWDVSNVVSMEYMFYNSTFNQDLSKWDTSNVKDMYGMFYVSPLEDNEPDWCRHRVIKF
;
A
#
# COMPACT_ATOMS: atom_id res chain seq x y z
N VAL A 1 -12.05 -62.96 3.60
CA VAL A 1 -11.42 -61.71 4.04
C VAL A 1 -11.11 -60.87 2.79
N VAL A 2 -11.94 -59.87 2.51
CA VAL A 2 -11.77 -58.96 1.37
C VAL A 2 -10.89 -57.78 1.86
N ILE A 3 -9.68 -57.72 1.38
CA ILE A 3 -8.75 -56.60 1.70
C ILE A 3 -9.09 -55.46 0.76
N HIS A 4 -9.78 -54.44 1.28
CA HIS A 4 -9.96 -53.15 0.58
C HIS A 4 -8.62 -52.38 0.64
N ARG A 5 -7.83 -52.43 -0.43
CA ARG A 5 -6.69 -51.51 -0.63
C ARG A 5 -7.25 -50.11 -0.89
N ARG A 6 -7.18 -49.25 0.09
CA ARG A 6 -7.31 -47.81 -0.12
C ARG A 6 -6.11 -47.38 -0.99
N LYS A 7 -6.37 -47.02 -2.25
CA LYS A 7 -5.40 -46.31 -3.09
C LYS A 7 -5.26 -44.90 -2.53
N THR A 8 -4.25 -44.70 -1.70
CA THR A 8 -3.74 -43.37 -1.41
C THR A 8 -3.01 -42.87 -2.69
N HIS A 9 -3.61 -41.95 -3.39
CA HIS A 9 -2.95 -41.26 -4.50
C HIS A 9 -1.82 -40.39 -3.93
N ARG A 10 -0.61 -40.96 -3.78
CA ARG A 10 0.60 -40.18 -3.83
C ARG A 10 0.73 -39.65 -5.25
N ARG A 11 0.34 -38.40 -5.51
CA ARG A 11 0.77 -37.70 -6.71
C ARG A 11 2.30 -37.68 -6.68
N THR A 12 2.93 -38.40 -7.57
CA THR A 12 4.37 -38.41 -7.73
C THR A 12 4.75 -37.21 -8.60
N TYR A 13 5.94 -36.67 -8.43
CA TYR A 13 6.55 -35.56 -9.21
C TYR A 13 6.42 -35.74 -10.75
N LYS A 14 5.98 -36.87 -11.20
CA LYS A 14 5.85 -37.30 -12.60
C LYS A 14 4.60 -36.72 -13.28
N ASP A 15 3.66 -36.13 -12.52
CA ASP A 15 2.38 -35.63 -13.02
C ASP A 15 2.29 -34.09 -13.02
N MET A 16 3.39 -33.37 -12.69
CA MET A 16 3.42 -31.91 -12.70
C MET A 16 3.66 -31.38 -14.11
N ILE A 17 2.90 -30.36 -14.49
CA ILE A 17 3.11 -29.62 -15.73
C ILE A 17 4.14 -28.52 -15.47
N VAL A 18 5.34 -28.68 -16.01
CA VAL A 18 6.42 -27.70 -15.86
C VAL A 18 6.23 -26.56 -16.87
N VAL A 19 6.17 -25.33 -16.39
CA VAL A 19 6.18 -24.13 -17.23
C VAL A 19 7.54 -23.42 -17.13
N ASN A 20 7.98 -22.81 -18.22
CA ASN A 20 9.31 -22.19 -18.28
C ASN A 20 9.25 -20.67 -18.48
N SER A 21 8.06 -20.12 -18.77
CA SER A 21 7.86 -18.69 -18.92
C SER A 21 6.50 -18.25 -18.34
N LYS A 22 6.38 -16.97 -18.10
CA LYS A 22 5.13 -16.32 -17.65
C LYS A 22 4.03 -16.48 -18.70
N GLU A 23 4.38 -16.42 -19.98
CA GLU A 23 3.45 -16.55 -21.10
C GLU A 23 2.85 -17.95 -21.13
N GLU A 24 3.69 -19.01 -21.04
CA GLU A 24 3.24 -20.40 -20.94
C GLU A 24 2.31 -20.61 -19.74
N LEU A 25 2.68 -20.03 -18.59
CA LEU A 25 1.86 -20.11 -17.38
C LEU A 25 0.50 -19.45 -17.58
N ARG A 26 0.46 -18.24 -18.14
CA ARG A 26 -0.77 -17.50 -18.42
C ARG A 26 -1.68 -18.23 -19.39
N GLU A 27 -1.15 -18.75 -20.49
CA GLU A 27 -1.91 -19.53 -21.47
C GLU A 27 -2.52 -20.78 -20.81
N LEU A 28 -1.75 -21.49 -19.99
CA LEU A 28 -2.21 -22.67 -19.28
C LEU A 28 -3.30 -22.34 -18.26
N ILE A 29 -3.15 -21.27 -17.48
CA ILE A 29 -4.17 -20.78 -16.53
C ILE A 29 -5.48 -20.49 -17.28
N ASN A 30 -5.43 -19.67 -18.33
CA ASN A 30 -6.60 -19.28 -19.11
C ASN A 30 -7.31 -20.52 -19.68
N LYS A 31 -6.57 -21.45 -20.27
CA LYS A 31 -7.09 -22.71 -20.77
C LYS A 31 -7.79 -23.52 -19.68
N ARG A 32 -7.19 -23.63 -18.48
CA ARG A 32 -7.78 -24.37 -17.35
C ARG A 32 -9.05 -23.71 -16.86
N ILE A 33 -9.11 -22.39 -16.80
CA ILE A 33 -10.32 -21.64 -16.41
C ILE A 33 -11.41 -21.86 -17.45
N GLU A 34 -11.10 -21.83 -18.75
CA GLU A 34 -12.08 -22.12 -19.82
C GLU A 34 -12.63 -23.55 -19.74
N GLU A 35 -11.77 -24.53 -19.53
CA GLU A 35 -12.15 -25.96 -19.56
C GLU A 35 -12.84 -26.43 -18.27
N GLN A 36 -12.48 -25.87 -17.08
CA GLN A 36 -12.85 -26.39 -15.76
C GLN A 36 -13.57 -25.36 -14.89
N GLY A 37 -13.66 -24.12 -15.36
CA GLY A 37 -14.25 -23.00 -14.63
C GLY A 37 -13.30 -22.33 -13.64
N PRO A 38 -13.72 -21.19 -13.05
CA PRO A 38 -12.86 -20.33 -12.23
C PRO A 38 -12.44 -20.94 -10.88
N ASN A 39 -13.02 -22.05 -10.47
CA ASN A 39 -12.68 -22.75 -9.21
C ASN A 39 -11.70 -23.92 -9.43
N CYS A 40 -11.03 -24.01 -10.59
CA CYS A 40 -10.13 -25.10 -10.91
C CYS A 40 -8.92 -25.16 -9.97
N ASP A 41 -8.41 -26.37 -9.70
CA ASP A 41 -7.16 -26.60 -8.98
C ASP A 41 -5.99 -26.50 -9.95
N LEU A 42 -5.04 -25.58 -9.68
CA LEU A 42 -3.84 -25.35 -10.50
C LEU A 42 -2.56 -25.85 -9.81
N ASN A 43 -2.68 -26.58 -8.70
CA ASN A 43 -1.53 -27.07 -7.93
C ASN A 43 -0.75 -28.21 -8.63
N ASP A 44 -1.18 -28.67 -9.82
CA ASP A 44 -0.43 -29.57 -10.67
C ASP A 44 0.50 -28.83 -11.66
N ILE A 45 0.56 -27.50 -11.59
CA ILE A 45 1.49 -26.69 -12.38
C ILE A 45 2.74 -26.40 -11.52
N ASP A 46 3.91 -26.78 -12.04
CA ASP A 46 5.19 -26.45 -11.47
C ASP A 46 5.63 -25.05 -11.94
N VAL A 47 5.54 -24.07 -11.04
CA VAL A 47 5.88 -22.66 -11.27
C VAL A 47 7.27 -22.29 -10.74
N SER A 48 8.04 -23.26 -10.23
CA SER A 48 9.31 -23.02 -9.53
C SER A 48 10.38 -22.29 -10.38
N LYS A 49 10.23 -22.26 -11.72
CA LYS A 49 11.13 -21.53 -12.61
C LYS A 49 10.69 -20.09 -12.90
N ILE A 50 9.50 -19.72 -12.47
CA ILE A 50 8.92 -18.40 -12.75
C ILE A 50 9.50 -17.36 -11.81
N THR A 51 10.00 -16.26 -12.36
CA THR A 51 10.57 -15.15 -11.59
C THR A 51 9.70 -13.88 -11.63
N ASP A 52 8.74 -13.82 -12.56
CA ASP A 52 7.77 -12.73 -12.73
C ASP A 52 6.36 -13.30 -12.85
N MET A 53 5.51 -12.97 -11.88
CA MET A 53 4.09 -13.33 -11.84
C MET A 53 3.17 -12.10 -11.99
N SER A 54 3.71 -10.96 -12.43
CA SER A 54 2.93 -9.74 -12.56
C SER A 54 1.71 -9.94 -13.48
N ASN A 55 0.56 -9.42 -13.07
CA ASN A 55 -0.69 -9.47 -13.84
C ASN A 55 -1.26 -10.86 -14.15
N LEU A 56 -0.87 -11.95 -13.45
CA LEU A 56 -1.34 -13.30 -13.81
C LEU A 56 -2.85 -13.47 -13.63
N PHE A 57 -3.44 -12.88 -12.59
CA PHE A 57 -4.86 -12.96 -12.27
C PHE A 57 -5.51 -11.56 -12.23
N HIS A 58 -4.92 -10.59 -12.96
CA HIS A 58 -5.46 -9.24 -13.07
C HIS A 58 -6.86 -9.26 -13.66
N GLU A 59 -7.83 -8.62 -12.96
CA GLU A 59 -9.26 -8.60 -13.31
C GLU A 59 -9.87 -9.99 -13.57
N SER A 60 -9.29 -11.03 -12.96
CA SER A 60 -9.71 -12.41 -13.15
C SER A 60 -10.81 -12.81 -12.15
N ASP A 61 -11.76 -13.60 -12.62
CA ASP A 61 -12.76 -14.26 -11.76
C ASP A 61 -12.25 -15.57 -11.12
N PHE A 62 -10.95 -15.89 -11.29
CA PHE A 62 -10.34 -17.08 -10.69
C PHE A 62 -10.51 -17.10 -9.17
N LYS A 63 -10.97 -18.25 -8.65
CA LYS A 63 -11.20 -18.52 -7.22
C LYS A 63 -10.66 -19.90 -6.79
N GLY A 64 -9.88 -20.52 -7.68
CA GLY A 64 -9.38 -21.87 -7.50
C GLY A 64 -8.21 -21.97 -6.52
N ASP A 65 -7.53 -23.11 -6.52
CA ASP A 65 -6.47 -23.44 -5.57
C ASP A 65 -5.09 -23.34 -6.21
N ILE A 66 -4.23 -22.50 -5.61
CA ILE A 66 -2.82 -22.29 -5.95
C ILE A 66 -1.93 -22.33 -4.69
N SER A 67 -2.47 -22.90 -3.60
CA SER A 67 -1.83 -22.89 -2.28
C SER A 67 -0.48 -23.64 -2.22
N LYS A 68 -0.21 -24.50 -3.21
CA LYS A 68 1.03 -25.31 -3.27
C LYS A 68 2.02 -24.83 -4.31
N TRP A 69 1.78 -23.68 -4.90
CA TRP A 69 2.75 -23.11 -5.83
C TRP A 69 4.06 -22.77 -5.10
N ASP A 70 5.17 -23.23 -5.67
CA ASP A 70 6.51 -22.80 -5.25
C ASP A 70 6.86 -21.48 -5.91
N VAL A 71 6.66 -20.39 -5.15
CA VAL A 71 6.93 -19.03 -5.62
C VAL A 71 8.26 -18.48 -5.11
N SER A 72 9.11 -19.35 -4.52
CA SER A 72 10.37 -18.95 -3.87
C SER A 72 11.37 -18.25 -4.83
N ASN A 73 11.24 -18.43 -6.14
CA ASN A 73 12.08 -17.75 -7.13
C ASN A 73 11.46 -16.44 -7.68
N VAL A 74 10.23 -16.12 -7.29
CA VAL A 74 9.52 -14.94 -7.80
C VAL A 74 10.10 -13.65 -7.21
N ARG A 75 10.29 -12.65 -8.07
CA ARG A 75 10.81 -11.32 -7.73
C ARG A 75 9.80 -10.21 -7.96
N TYR A 76 8.85 -10.43 -8.85
CA TYR A 76 7.84 -9.43 -9.27
C TYR A 76 6.46 -10.05 -9.18
N MET A 77 5.59 -9.43 -8.35
CA MET A 77 4.20 -9.83 -8.14
C MET A 77 3.23 -8.65 -8.35
N SER A 78 3.69 -7.58 -9.03
CA SER A 78 2.84 -6.41 -9.24
C SER A 78 1.55 -6.77 -9.99
N TRP A 79 0.42 -6.22 -9.54
CA TRP A 79 -0.90 -6.42 -10.16
C TRP A 79 -1.42 -7.87 -10.18
N ILE A 80 -0.78 -8.83 -9.50
CA ILE A 80 -1.10 -10.26 -9.66
C ILE A 80 -2.57 -10.57 -9.36
N PHE A 81 -3.19 -9.93 -8.36
CA PHE A 81 -4.59 -10.09 -7.98
C PHE A 81 -5.38 -8.78 -8.05
N HIS A 82 -4.91 -7.78 -8.79
CA HIS A 82 -5.62 -6.52 -8.97
C HIS A 82 -7.01 -6.76 -9.57
N GLY A 83 -8.05 -6.18 -8.94
CA GLY A 83 -9.43 -6.33 -9.41
C GLY A 83 -9.95 -7.77 -9.40
N SER A 84 -9.26 -8.70 -8.75
CA SER A 84 -9.53 -10.14 -8.76
C SER A 84 -10.52 -10.55 -7.68
N LEU A 85 -11.29 -11.58 -7.97
CA LEU A 85 -12.21 -12.23 -7.01
C LEU A 85 -11.53 -13.35 -6.18
N PHE A 86 -10.19 -13.48 -6.28
CA PHE A 86 -9.43 -14.51 -5.57
C PHE A 86 -9.49 -14.33 -4.05
N LYS A 87 -9.77 -15.43 -3.32
CA LYS A 87 -9.81 -15.51 -1.85
C LYS A 87 -9.10 -16.76 -1.32
N GLY A 88 -8.32 -17.44 -2.19
CA GLY A 88 -7.66 -18.69 -1.83
C GLY A 88 -6.55 -18.49 -0.80
N ASP A 89 -6.07 -19.60 -0.24
CA ASP A 89 -5.01 -19.61 0.76
C ASP A 89 -3.64 -19.49 0.07
N ILE A 90 -2.92 -18.42 0.38
CA ILE A 90 -1.55 -18.15 -0.04
C ILE A 90 -0.62 -17.88 1.16
N SER A 91 -1.07 -18.24 2.37
CA SER A 91 -0.33 -18.01 3.62
C SER A 91 1.03 -18.73 3.66
N LYS A 92 1.21 -19.76 2.83
CA LYS A 92 2.45 -20.56 2.77
C LYS A 92 3.37 -20.21 1.62
N TRP A 93 3.01 -19.20 0.84
CA TRP A 93 3.91 -18.74 -0.22
C TRP A 93 5.21 -18.20 0.38
N ASP A 94 6.34 -18.66 -0.14
CA ASP A 94 7.65 -18.10 0.16
C ASP A 94 7.89 -16.88 -0.73
N VAL A 95 7.62 -15.69 -0.18
CA VAL A 95 7.78 -14.42 -0.88
C VAL A 95 9.11 -13.73 -0.56
N SER A 96 10.03 -14.41 0.11
CA SER A 96 11.29 -13.84 0.61
C SER A 96 12.19 -13.24 -0.48
N ASN A 97 12.00 -13.61 -1.76
CA ASN A 97 12.75 -13.03 -2.88
C ASN A 97 12.00 -11.91 -3.62
N VAL A 98 10.75 -11.63 -3.24
CA VAL A 98 9.92 -10.61 -3.91
C VAL A 98 10.45 -9.20 -3.60
N ARG A 99 10.50 -8.36 -4.63
CA ARG A 99 10.96 -6.97 -4.56
C ARG A 99 9.88 -5.96 -4.89
N ASP A 100 8.88 -6.38 -5.65
CA ASP A 100 7.79 -5.54 -6.14
C ASP A 100 6.45 -6.24 -5.88
N MET A 101 5.66 -5.65 -4.96
CA MET A 101 4.29 -6.04 -4.62
C MET A 101 3.29 -4.93 -4.95
N SER A 102 3.70 -3.96 -5.79
CA SER A 102 2.85 -2.83 -6.14
C SER A 102 1.54 -3.29 -6.75
N TYR A 103 0.43 -2.65 -6.36
CA TYR A 103 -0.93 -2.95 -6.87
C TYR A 103 -1.42 -4.40 -6.63
N MET A 104 -0.71 -5.22 -5.82
CA MET A 104 -0.94 -6.67 -5.74
C MET A 104 -2.38 -7.04 -5.44
N PHE A 105 -3.04 -6.35 -4.53
CA PHE A 105 -4.43 -6.56 -4.12
C PHE A 105 -5.32 -5.33 -4.32
N MET A 106 -4.91 -4.39 -5.16
CA MET A 106 -5.71 -3.19 -5.44
C MET A 106 -7.07 -3.61 -6.01
N CYS A 107 -8.16 -3.01 -5.51
CA CYS A 107 -9.55 -3.33 -5.90
C CYS A 107 -9.92 -4.82 -5.75
N SER A 108 -9.22 -5.59 -4.90
CA SER A 108 -9.40 -7.02 -4.71
C SER A 108 -10.31 -7.33 -3.52
N GLU A 109 -11.01 -8.46 -3.58
CA GLU A 109 -11.76 -9.00 -2.45
C GLU A 109 -10.91 -9.88 -1.51
N PHE A 110 -9.60 -9.97 -1.74
CA PHE A 110 -8.71 -10.78 -0.91
C PHE A 110 -8.64 -10.24 0.51
N ASN A 111 -8.86 -11.12 1.49
CA ASN A 111 -8.72 -10.85 2.92
C ASN A 111 -8.18 -12.10 3.64
N GLY A 112 -7.21 -12.81 3.02
CA GLY A 112 -6.54 -13.97 3.57
C GLY A 112 -5.42 -13.61 4.55
N ASP A 113 -4.96 -14.60 5.31
CA ASP A 113 -3.83 -14.44 6.23
C ASP A 113 -2.49 -14.44 5.46
N ILE A 114 -1.77 -13.33 5.55
CA ILE A 114 -0.44 -13.13 4.99
C ILE A 114 0.54 -12.58 6.04
N SER A 115 0.18 -12.69 7.33
CA SER A 115 0.99 -12.20 8.45
C SER A 115 2.36 -12.87 8.56
N GLY A 116 2.50 -14.09 8.02
CA GLY A 116 3.73 -14.85 8.02
C GLY A 116 4.67 -14.61 6.83
N TRP A 117 4.34 -13.70 5.92
CA TRP A 117 5.20 -13.41 4.77
C TRP A 117 6.51 -12.72 5.18
N ASP A 118 7.63 -13.18 4.61
CA ASP A 118 8.91 -12.49 4.70
C ASP A 118 9.00 -11.39 3.63
N THR A 119 8.79 -10.15 4.04
CA THR A 119 8.78 -8.97 3.17
C THR A 119 10.13 -8.24 3.14
N SER A 120 11.17 -8.80 3.76
CA SER A 120 12.47 -8.13 3.98
C SER A 120 13.21 -7.69 2.71
N ASN A 121 12.83 -8.19 1.53
CA ASN A 121 13.40 -7.77 0.25
C ASN A 121 12.50 -6.85 -0.59
N VAL A 122 11.27 -6.58 -0.12
CA VAL A 122 10.32 -5.72 -0.85
C VAL A 122 10.77 -4.26 -0.83
N ARG A 123 10.69 -3.61 -1.99
CA ARG A 123 11.03 -2.19 -2.19
C ARG A 123 9.83 -1.35 -2.55
N ASP A 124 8.86 -1.94 -3.24
CA ASP A 124 7.67 -1.25 -3.73
C ASP A 124 6.42 -1.95 -3.22
N MET A 125 5.66 -1.24 -2.37
CA MET A 125 4.34 -1.64 -1.84
C MET A 125 3.26 -0.63 -2.28
N SER A 126 3.56 0.22 -3.26
CA SER A 126 2.62 1.24 -3.73
C SER A 126 1.30 0.61 -4.17
N HIS A 127 0.18 1.25 -3.79
CA HIS A 127 -1.18 0.81 -4.12
C HIS A 127 -1.57 -0.62 -3.65
N MET A 128 -0.74 -1.32 -2.86
CA MET A 128 -0.92 -2.77 -2.61
C MET A 128 -2.31 -3.14 -2.11
N PHE A 129 -2.91 -2.35 -1.24
CA PHE A 129 -4.25 -2.56 -0.68
C PHE A 129 -5.22 -1.42 -0.99
N SER A 130 -4.92 -0.59 -1.99
CA SER A 130 -5.79 0.50 -2.39
C SER A 130 -7.15 -0.02 -2.84
N SER A 131 -8.24 0.55 -2.30
CA SER A 131 -9.62 0.16 -2.61
C SER A 131 -9.90 -1.35 -2.42
N SER A 132 -9.15 -2.03 -1.56
CA SER A 132 -9.34 -3.46 -1.25
C SER A 132 -10.18 -3.66 0.01
N LEU A 133 -10.57 -4.91 0.27
CA LEU A 133 -11.24 -5.30 1.52
C LEU A 133 -10.26 -5.81 2.59
N PHE A 134 -8.96 -5.68 2.36
CA PHE A 134 -7.94 -6.23 3.25
C PHE A 134 -7.94 -5.52 4.62
N ASP A 135 -8.04 -6.30 5.70
CA ASP A 135 -8.04 -5.85 7.09
C ASP A 135 -7.44 -6.92 8.01
N ARG A 136 -6.27 -7.48 7.64
CA ARG A 136 -5.58 -8.52 8.41
C ARG A 136 -4.29 -7.99 9.01
N ASP A 137 -3.79 -8.72 10.01
CA ASP A 137 -2.55 -8.39 10.70
C ASP A 137 -1.33 -8.49 9.77
N ILE A 138 -0.60 -7.39 9.66
CA ILE A 138 0.66 -7.25 8.94
C ILE A 138 1.70 -6.51 9.79
N SER A 139 1.48 -6.47 11.12
CA SER A 139 2.34 -5.77 12.07
C SER A 139 3.80 -6.27 12.08
N ARG A 140 4.00 -7.52 11.66
CA ARG A 140 5.32 -8.17 11.66
C ARG A 140 6.09 -8.07 10.35
N TRP A 141 5.53 -7.40 9.35
CA TRP A 141 6.23 -7.24 8.09
C TRP A 141 7.52 -6.43 8.26
N ASP A 142 8.60 -6.91 7.67
CA ASP A 142 9.85 -6.16 7.58
C ASP A 142 9.75 -5.17 6.41
N THR A 143 9.64 -3.88 6.74
CA THR A 143 9.51 -2.79 5.78
C THR A 143 10.82 -2.01 5.60
N SER A 144 11.92 -2.48 6.21
CA SER A 144 13.20 -1.77 6.26
C SER A 144 13.86 -1.47 4.90
N ARG A 145 13.37 -2.10 3.82
CA ARG A 145 13.83 -1.85 2.45
C ARG A 145 12.80 -1.18 1.55
N VAL A 146 11.62 -0.89 2.06
CA VAL A 146 10.55 -0.27 1.26
C VAL A 146 10.90 1.17 0.96
N GLU A 147 10.82 1.54 -0.30
CA GLU A 147 11.13 2.85 -0.85
C GLU A 147 9.85 3.60 -1.25
N ASP A 148 8.78 2.88 -1.64
CA ASP A 148 7.51 3.45 -2.08
C ASP A 148 6.31 2.80 -1.36
N MET A 149 5.49 3.64 -0.69
CA MET A 149 4.24 3.28 -0.03
C MET A 149 3.06 4.15 -0.51
N CYS A 150 3.21 4.85 -1.66
CA CYS A 150 2.14 5.73 -2.14
C CYS A 150 0.84 4.94 -2.36
N PHE A 151 -0.28 5.53 -1.97
CA PHE A 151 -1.63 4.96 -2.08
C PHE A 151 -1.83 3.58 -1.40
N MET A 152 -0.90 3.07 -0.58
CA MET A 152 -0.94 1.68 -0.09
C MET A 152 -2.28 1.31 0.57
N PHE A 153 -2.85 2.17 1.38
CA PHE A 153 -4.14 1.99 2.08
C PHE A 153 -5.19 3.03 1.65
N ASN A 154 -5.03 3.61 0.44
CA ASN A 154 -6.01 4.54 -0.09
C ASN A 154 -7.39 3.88 -0.23
N ASN A 155 -8.44 4.53 0.28
CA ASN A 155 -9.82 4.01 0.23
C ASN A 155 -9.94 2.58 0.80
N SER A 156 -9.21 2.28 1.90
CA SER A 156 -9.11 0.96 2.53
C SER A 156 -9.76 0.94 3.91
N PRO A 157 -10.37 -0.18 4.34
CA PRO A 157 -10.88 -0.37 5.69
C PRO A 157 -9.76 -0.62 6.73
N PHE A 158 -8.52 -0.84 6.30
CA PHE A 158 -7.40 -1.23 7.16
C PHE A 158 -7.19 -0.27 8.33
N ASP A 159 -7.16 -0.81 9.55
CA ASP A 159 -6.86 -0.11 10.81
C ASP A 159 -5.97 -0.97 11.72
N GLY A 160 -5.11 -1.82 11.14
CA GLY A 160 -4.17 -2.68 11.87
C GLY A 160 -2.98 -1.92 12.45
N ASP A 161 -2.28 -2.54 13.40
CA ASP A 161 -1.09 -1.96 14.02
C ASP A 161 0.12 -2.04 13.06
N ILE A 162 0.65 -0.89 12.70
CA ILE A 162 1.86 -0.71 11.89
C ILE A 162 2.85 0.25 12.54
N SER A 163 2.71 0.45 13.86
CA SER A 163 3.52 1.40 14.64
C SER A 163 5.02 1.05 14.65
N GLU A 164 5.36 -0.22 14.48
CA GLU A 164 6.74 -0.71 14.51
C GLU A 164 7.37 -0.88 13.10
N TRP A 165 6.69 -0.46 12.04
CA TRP A 165 7.26 -0.49 10.70
C TRP A 165 8.47 0.42 10.59
N ASP A 166 9.55 -0.07 9.99
CA ASP A 166 10.71 0.73 9.63
C ASP A 166 10.44 1.48 8.32
N THR A 167 10.22 2.79 8.43
CA THR A 167 9.93 3.67 7.30
C THR A 167 11.14 4.51 6.87
N SER A 168 12.33 4.22 7.43
CA SER A 168 13.53 5.04 7.25
C SER A 168 14.05 5.14 5.80
N ARG A 169 13.56 4.30 4.89
CA ARG A 169 13.92 4.34 3.46
C ARG A 169 12.79 4.82 2.56
N VAL A 170 11.61 5.05 3.09
CA VAL A 170 10.45 5.46 2.28
C VAL A 170 10.67 6.88 1.74
N GLU A 171 10.49 7.04 0.44
CA GLU A 171 10.65 8.29 -0.30
C GLU A 171 9.31 8.89 -0.73
N ASP A 172 8.28 8.06 -0.90
CA ASP A 172 6.92 8.49 -1.28
C ASP A 172 5.84 7.87 -0.39
N MET A 173 5.00 8.74 0.19
CA MET A 173 3.81 8.40 1.00
C MET A 173 2.54 9.11 0.48
N GLU A 174 2.55 9.51 -0.81
CA GLU A 174 1.42 10.20 -1.42
C GLU A 174 0.13 9.40 -1.26
N PHE A 175 -0.94 10.04 -0.78
CA PHE A 175 -2.27 9.44 -0.59
C PHE A 175 -2.29 8.12 0.21
N MET A 176 -1.27 7.79 1.00
CA MET A 176 -1.15 6.47 1.66
C MET A 176 -2.39 6.09 2.46
N PHE A 177 -2.98 7.01 3.21
CA PHE A 177 -4.19 6.79 4.01
C PHE A 177 -5.39 7.63 3.55
N ASN A 178 -5.37 8.17 2.32
CA ASN A 178 -6.49 8.96 1.81
C ASN A 178 -7.80 8.16 1.87
N ASN A 179 -8.85 8.79 2.38
CA ASN A 179 -10.18 8.17 2.50
C ASN A 179 -10.16 6.81 3.23
N SER A 180 -9.27 6.62 4.21
CA SER A 180 -9.14 5.40 5.01
C SER A 180 -9.73 5.57 6.43
N ARG A 181 -9.89 4.45 7.14
CA ARG A 181 -10.31 4.43 8.54
C ARG A 181 -9.14 4.42 9.52
N PHE A 182 -7.92 4.43 9.02
CA PHE A 182 -6.72 4.29 9.83
C PHE A 182 -6.62 5.37 10.91
N MET A 183 -6.42 4.95 12.16
CA MET A 183 -6.22 5.81 13.33
C MET A 183 -5.06 5.34 14.22
N GLY A 184 -4.21 4.44 13.74
CA GLY A 184 -3.08 3.86 14.48
C GLY A 184 -1.99 4.86 14.86
N ASP A 185 -1.06 4.45 15.70
CA ASP A 185 0.08 5.26 16.14
C ASP A 185 1.19 5.25 15.11
N LEU A 186 1.56 6.42 14.62
CA LEU A 186 2.65 6.65 13.67
C LEU A 186 3.79 7.50 14.27
N SER A 187 3.78 7.70 15.59
CA SER A 187 4.72 8.61 16.26
C SER A 187 6.19 8.19 16.17
N LYS A 188 6.44 6.90 15.90
CA LYS A 188 7.79 6.32 15.77
C LYS A 188 8.32 6.28 14.33
N TRP A 189 7.48 6.59 13.36
CA TRP A 189 7.90 6.51 11.96
C TRP A 189 9.01 7.51 11.65
N ASP A 190 10.05 7.03 10.99
CA ASP A 190 11.10 7.87 10.43
C ASP A 190 10.69 8.29 8.99
N VAL A 191 10.31 9.55 8.85
CA VAL A 191 9.89 10.14 7.57
C VAL A 191 10.98 11.05 6.98
N SER A 192 12.19 10.97 7.51
CA SER A 192 13.28 11.89 7.16
C SER A 192 13.72 11.82 5.70
N ARG A 193 13.39 10.76 4.97
CA ARG A 193 13.66 10.62 3.53
C ARG A 193 12.48 10.90 2.63
N VAL A 194 11.28 11.09 3.19
CA VAL A 194 10.07 11.30 2.41
C VAL A 194 10.11 12.65 1.70
N GLY A 195 9.93 12.59 0.38
CA GLY A 195 9.86 13.78 -0.48
C GLY A 195 8.42 14.20 -0.81
N ASN A 196 7.45 13.29 -0.73
CA ASN A 196 6.07 13.51 -1.10
C ASN A 196 5.11 12.95 -0.03
N MET A 197 4.28 13.82 0.55
CA MET A 197 3.22 13.50 1.50
C MET A 197 1.85 14.04 1.03
N GLY A 198 1.71 14.35 -0.25
CA GLY A 198 0.47 14.88 -0.80
C GLY A 198 -0.72 13.97 -0.49
N GLY A 199 -1.81 14.53 0.03
CA GLY A 199 -3.04 13.80 0.36
C GLY A 199 -2.92 12.67 1.39
N MET A 200 -1.80 12.50 2.09
CA MET A 200 -1.53 11.33 2.95
C MET A 200 -2.67 11.03 3.93
N PHE A 201 -3.25 12.05 4.56
CA PHE A 201 -4.36 11.95 5.51
C PHE A 201 -5.62 12.67 5.03
N ARG A 202 -5.78 12.84 3.71
CA ARG A 202 -6.96 13.47 3.15
C ARG A 202 -8.21 12.65 3.46
N ASN A 203 -9.28 13.33 3.87
CA ASN A 203 -10.58 12.70 4.17
C ASN A 203 -10.47 11.57 5.20
N THR A 204 -9.74 11.81 6.31
CA THR A 204 -9.57 10.85 7.41
C THR A 204 -9.97 11.42 8.76
N ALA A 205 -10.24 10.53 9.71
CA ALA A 205 -10.40 10.87 11.13
C ALA A 205 -9.06 10.85 11.90
N PHE A 206 -7.92 10.59 11.22
CA PHE A 206 -6.61 10.53 11.86
C PHE A 206 -6.30 11.80 12.63
N ASN A 207 -5.91 11.67 13.90
CA ASN A 207 -5.49 12.74 14.77
C ASN A 207 -4.38 12.27 15.73
N GLY A 208 -3.47 11.41 15.25
CA GLY A 208 -2.30 10.90 15.98
C GLY A 208 -1.22 11.97 16.19
N ASP A 209 -0.30 11.71 17.12
CA ASP A 209 0.82 12.61 17.38
C ASP A 209 1.95 12.36 16.37
N ILE A 210 2.15 13.30 15.46
CA ILE A 210 3.21 13.32 14.46
C ILE A 210 4.11 14.56 14.61
N SER A 211 4.06 15.21 15.77
CA SER A 211 4.80 16.44 16.05
C SER A 211 6.32 16.30 15.95
N LYS A 212 6.83 15.07 16.09
CA LYS A 212 8.26 14.75 16.05
C LYS A 212 8.77 14.31 14.67
N TRP A 213 7.90 14.23 13.68
CA TRP A 213 8.33 13.86 12.34
C TRP A 213 9.35 14.85 11.78
N ASN A 214 10.43 14.33 11.23
CA ASN A 214 11.40 15.14 10.49
C ASN A 214 10.94 15.27 9.03
N VAL A 215 10.27 16.37 8.72
CA VAL A 215 9.72 16.64 7.38
C VAL A 215 10.64 17.52 6.51
N SER A 216 11.89 17.73 6.94
CA SER A 216 12.82 18.66 6.28
C SER A 216 13.15 18.33 4.82
N ASN A 217 12.90 17.09 4.36
CA ASN A 217 13.10 16.70 2.97
C ASN A 217 11.81 16.76 2.12
N VAL A 218 10.65 17.01 2.75
CA VAL A 218 9.37 17.02 2.05
C VAL A 218 9.26 18.22 1.12
N LYS A 219 8.84 17.96 -0.12
CA LYS A 219 8.61 18.96 -1.17
C LYS A 219 7.13 19.18 -1.46
N TYR A 220 6.32 18.17 -1.29
CA TYR A 220 4.89 18.20 -1.62
C TYR A 220 4.05 17.79 -0.42
N MET A 221 3.17 18.71 0.01
CA MET A 221 2.19 18.52 1.10
C MET A 221 0.78 18.88 0.64
N ASP A 222 0.52 18.82 -0.68
CA ASP A 222 -0.76 19.21 -1.26
C ASP A 222 -1.89 18.36 -0.67
N ALA A 223 -2.95 19.01 -0.21
CA ALA A 223 -4.12 18.38 0.37
C ALA A 223 -3.84 17.38 1.53
N MET A 224 -2.66 17.42 2.17
CA MET A 224 -2.23 16.40 3.16
C MET A 224 -3.26 16.17 4.27
N PHE A 225 -3.90 17.23 4.76
CA PHE A 225 -4.94 17.19 5.79
C PHE A 225 -6.27 17.77 5.29
N SER A 226 -6.49 17.79 3.99
CA SER A 226 -7.75 18.26 3.39
C SER A 226 -8.91 17.38 3.86
N THR A 227 -10.01 18.00 4.32
CA THR A 227 -11.21 17.30 4.83
C THR A 227 -10.88 16.32 5.98
N SER A 228 -9.89 16.64 6.80
CA SER A 228 -9.35 15.78 7.87
C SER A 228 -9.74 16.32 9.26
N ALA A 229 -9.81 15.41 10.25
CA ALA A 229 -9.99 15.74 11.65
C ALA A 229 -8.66 16.09 12.36
N PHE A 230 -7.54 16.10 11.63
CA PHE A 230 -6.22 16.37 12.23
C PHE A 230 -6.15 17.78 12.82
N ASN A 231 -5.75 17.86 14.12
CA ASN A 231 -5.59 19.12 14.82
C ASN A 231 -4.50 19.04 15.92
N ARG A 232 -3.35 18.38 15.61
CA ARG A 232 -2.21 18.32 16.52
C ARG A 232 -1.18 19.40 16.19
N ASP A 233 -0.38 19.74 17.20
CA ASP A 233 0.69 20.72 17.05
C ASP A 233 1.79 20.22 16.12
N ILE A 234 2.00 20.95 15.05
CA ILE A 234 3.06 20.74 14.04
C ILE A 234 3.87 22.03 13.81
N SER A 235 3.81 22.96 14.76
CA SER A 235 4.51 24.25 14.68
C SER A 235 6.02 24.15 14.55
N ASN A 236 6.59 23.01 14.95
CA ASN A 236 8.04 22.77 14.90
C ASN A 236 8.51 22.02 13.62
N TRP A 237 7.60 21.73 12.69
CA TRP A 237 7.99 21.14 11.43
C TRP A 237 8.87 22.09 10.62
N ASP A 238 10.00 21.60 10.13
CA ASP A 238 10.83 22.32 9.16
C ASP A 238 10.25 22.14 7.75
N VAL A 239 9.48 23.13 7.31
CA VAL A 239 8.83 23.14 5.99
C VAL A 239 9.61 23.97 4.96
N SER A 240 10.84 24.36 5.27
CA SER A 240 11.65 25.27 4.45
C SER A 240 11.96 24.73 3.04
N ASN A 241 11.86 23.41 2.81
CA ASN A 241 12.04 22.78 1.50
C ASN A 241 10.72 22.51 0.74
N VAL A 242 9.57 22.82 1.35
CA VAL A 242 8.28 22.56 0.71
C VAL A 242 8.04 23.53 -0.44
N VAL A 243 7.59 22.97 -1.55
CA VAL A 243 7.33 23.70 -2.81
C VAL A 243 5.85 23.91 -3.04
N SER A 244 5.01 22.95 -2.59
CA SER A 244 3.55 23.04 -2.73
C SER A 244 2.84 22.58 -1.47
N MET A 245 1.82 23.36 -1.08
CA MET A 245 0.88 23.14 0.03
C MET A 245 -0.56 23.42 -0.41
N GLU A 246 -0.87 23.22 -1.71
CA GLU A 246 -2.19 23.47 -2.27
C GLU A 246 -3.26 22.69 -1.51
N TYR A 247 -4.33 23.37 -1.04
CA TYR A 247 -5.43 22.75 -0.27
C TYR A 247 -5.01 21.98 1.00
N MET A 248 -3.82 22.19 1.58
CA MET A 248 -3.29 21.35 2.67
C MET A 248 -4.25 21.18 3.84
N PHE A 249 -4.95 22.23 4.26
CA PHE A 249 -5.94 22.22 5.33
C PHE A 249 -7.36 22.58 4.85
N TYR A 250 -7.64 22.42 3.56
CA TYR A 250 -8.96 22.69 2.99
C TYR A 250 -10.06 21.89 3.72
N ASN A 251 -11.14 22.57 4.14
CA ASN A 251 -12.29 21.95 4.81
C ASN A 251 -11.89 21.04 6.00
N SER A 252 -10.84 21.41 6.76
CA SER A 252 -10.31 20.65 7.89
C SER A 252 -10.70 21.30 9.22
N THR A 253 -10.46 20.58 10.32
CA THR A 253 -10.63 21.11 11.69
C THR A 253 -9.37 21.77 12.25
N PHE A 254 -8.31 21.86 11.46
CA PHE A 254 -7.01 22.34 11.92
C PHE A 254 -7.04 23.79 12.37
N ASN A 255 -6.54 24.05 13.59
CA ASN A 255 -6.53 25.36 14.22
C ASN A 255 -5.29 25.56 15.12
N GLN A 256 -4.11 25.09 14.70
CA GLN A 256 -2.88 25.27 15.47
C GLN A 256 -2.03 26.40 14.90
N ASP A 257 -1.13 26.94 15.74
CA ASP A 257 -0.25 28.05 15.36
C ASP A 257 0.85 27.58 14.36
N LEU A 258 0.88 28.19 13.20
CA LEU A 258 1.89 27.96 12.15
C LEU A 258 2.78 29.19 11.91
N SER A 259 2.77 30.16 12.82
CA SER A 259 3.49 31.43 12.65
C SER A 259 5.01 31.28 12.45
N LYS A 260 5.58 30.16 12.91
CA LYS A 260 7.02 29.87 12.82
C LYS A 260 7.45 29.21 11.51
N TRP A 261 6.53 28.79 10.67
CA TRP A 261 6.87 28.11 9.43
C TRP A 261 7.62 29.02 8.46
N ASP A 262 8.78 28.56 7.95
CA ASP A 262 9.46 29.19 6.83
C ASP A 262 8.88 28.66 5.52
N THR A 263 8.01 29.46 4.92
CA THR A 263 7.35 29.13 3.65
C THR A 263 8.02 29.80 2.45
N SER A 264 9.25 30.32 2.59
CA SER A 264 9.91 31.12 1.55
C SER A 264 10.04 30.40 0.19
N ASN A 265 10.16 29.07 0.19
CA ASN A 265 10.26 28.24 -1.02
C ASN A 265 8.93 27.74 -1.57
N VAL A 266 7.81 27.94 -0.84
CA VAL A 266 6.49 27.46 -1.30
C VAL A 266 6.06 28.29 -2.51
N LYS A 267 5.73 27.65 -3.60
CA LYS A 267 5.27 28.27 -4.86
C LYS A 267 3.76 28.24 -5.00
N ASP A 268 3.13 27.19 -4.48
CA ASP A 268 1.69 27.01 -4.49
C ASP A 268 1.15 26.74 -3.10
N MET A 269 0.19 27.53 -2.67
CA MET A 269 -0.60 27.37 -1.46
C MET A 269 -2.09 27.74 -1.69
N TYR A 270 -2.55 27.59 -2.94
CA TYR A 270 -3.93 27.93 -3.29
C TYR A 270 -4.91 27.15 -2.42
N GLY A 271 -5.87 27.86 -1.86
CA GLY A 271 -6.93 27.26 -1.04
C GLY A 271 -6.46 26.55 0.24
N MET A 272 -5.21 26.77 0.70
CA MET A 272 -4.61 26.06 1.81
C MET A 272 -5.50 26.04 3.06
N PHE A 273 -6.17 27.13 3.37
CA PHE A 273 -7.03 27.28 4.56
C PHE A 273 -8.53 27.42 4.24
N TYR A 274 -8.96 27.30 2.99
CA TYR A 274 -10.38 27.46 2.64
C TYR A 274 -11.27 26.53 3.44
N VAL A 275 -12.38 27.06 3.99
CA VAL A 275 -13.36 26.34 4.81
C VAL A 275 -12.71 25.71 6.06
N SER A 276 -11.62 26.29 6.60
CA SER A 276 -10.99 25.87 7.86
C SER A 276 -11.07 26.99 8.91
N PRO A 277 -10.84 26.69 10.20
CA PRO A 277 -10.81 27.72 11.25
C PRO A 277 -9.71 28.78 11.04
N LEU A 278 -8.69 28.50 10.24
CA LEU A 278 -7.62 29.45 9.93
C LEU A 278 -7.92 30.37 8.74
N GLU A 279 -9.04 30.18 7.99
CA GLU A 279 -9.39 31.01 6.84
C GLU A 279 -9.45 32.51 7.20
N ASP A 280 -10.06 32.85 8.33
CA ASP A 280 -10.15 34.23 8.82
C ASP A 280 -8.93 34.68 9.67
N ASN A 281 -8.07 33.75 10.05
CA ASN A 281 -6.92 33.93 10.94
C ASN A 281 -5.62 33.37 10.35
N GLU A 282 -5.42 33.56 9.05
CA GLU A 282 -4.20 33.09 8.37
C GLU A 282 -2.94 33.67 9.01
N PRO A 283 -1.87 32.87 9.11
CA PRO A 283 -0.55 33.36 9.53
C PRO A 283 -0.05 34.53 8.64
N ASP A 284 0.71 35.44 9.22
CA ASP A 284 1.18 36.64 8.52
C ASP A 284 1.96 36.33 7.22
N TRP A 285 2.71 35.23 7.19
CA TRP A 285 3.43 34.79 6.00
C TRP A 285 2.51 34.41 4.83
N CYS A 286 1.23 34.05 5.08
CA CYS A 286 0.24 33.75 4.04
C CYS A 286 -0.33 35.05 3.45
N ARG A 287 -0.67 36.04 4.29
CA ARG A 287 -1.36 37.30 3.91
C ARG A 287 -0.58 38.19 2.95
N HIS A 288 0.74 38.05 2.89
CA HIS A 288 1.61 38.91 2.07
C HIS A 288 1.96 38.32 0.69
N ARG A 289 1.45 37.15 0.34
CA ARG A 289 1.64 36.57 -0.98
C ARG A 289 0.51 36.98 -1.92
N VAL A 290 0.77 38.02 -2.70
CA VAL A 290 -0.08 38.38 -3.85
C VAL A 290 0.02 37.22 -4.84
N ILE A 291 -1.07 36.47 -4.99
CA ILE A 291 -1.20 35.48 -6.06
C ILE A 291 -1.09 36.23 -7.38
N LYS A 292 0.05 36.08 -8.06
CA LYS A 292 0.14 36.51 -9.45
C LYS A 292 -0.60 35.46 -10.28
N PHE A 293 -1.82 35.80 -10.69
CA PHE A 293 -2.58 35.08 -11.70
C PHE A 293 -1.85 35.13 -13.05
#